data_bef1788479333a7a8d028692b022d8a6
#
_entry.id   bef1788479333a7a8d028692b022d8a6
#
_cell.length_a   1.000
_cell.length_b   1.000
_cell.length_c   1.000
_cell.angle_alpha   90.00
_cell.angle_beta   90.00
_cell.angle_gamma   90.00
#
_symmetry.space_group_name_H-M   'P 1'
#
loop_
_entity.id
_entity.type
_entity.pdbx_description
1 polymer ?
#
loop_
_entity_poly.entity_id
_entity_poly.type
_entity_poly.pdbx_seq_one_letter_code
_entity_poly.pdbx_strand_id
1 'polypeptide(L)'
;MEMKFCQSCGMPLTEDILGTNADGSKNEDYCIYCYKDGAFTGDFTMEEMAEHCSQFVEEFNKNTGKNLTASEYKQELLKFFPTLKRWK
;
A
#
# COMPACT_ATOMS: atom_id res chain seq x y z
N MET A 1 6.06 15.91 11.46
CA MET A 1 5.24 14.70 11.59
C MET A 1 5.69 13.68 10.59
N GLU A 2 5.93 12.47 11.06
CA GLU A 2 6.34 11.41 10.17
C GLU A 2 5.15 10.85 9.40
N MET A 3 5.29 10.75 8.09
CA MET A 3 4.29 10.13 7.26
C MET A 3 4.49 8.61 7.32
N LYS A 4 3.42 7.89 7.62
CA LYS A 4 3.45 6.43 7.63
C LYS A 4 2.95 5.91 6.30
N PHE A 5 3.46 4.77 5.91
CA PHE A 5 3.07 4.10 4.66
C PHE A 5 2.54 2.71 4.96
N CYS A 6 1.58 2.28 4.16
CA CYS A 6 1.05 0.92 4.27
C CYS A 6 2.17 -0.09 4.02
N GLN A 7 2.35 -1.02 4.95
CA GLN A 7 3.42 -2.02 4.87
C GLN A 7 3.05 -3.18 3.93
N SER A 8 2.01 -3.02 3.15
CA SER A 8 1.59 -3.99 2.14
C SER A 8 1.61 -3.38 0.74
N CYS A 9 1.00 -2.21 0.53
CA CYS A 9 0.91 -1.60 -0.79
C CYS A 9 1.73 -0.32 -0.94
N GLY A 10 2.31 0.21 0.14
CA GLY A 10 3.13 1.41 0.09
C GLY A 10 2.35 2.72 -0.02
N MET A 11 1.03 2.68 0.11
CA MET A 11 0.20 3.87 0.06
C MET A 11 0.43 4.72 1.32
N PRO A 12 0.50 6.07 1.19
CA PRO A 12 0.56 6.91 2.39
C PRO A 12 -0.66 6.71 3.27
N LEU A 13 -0.43 6.54 4.57
CA LEU A 13 -1.51 6.30 5.51
C LEU A 13 -2.02 7.61 6.11
N THR A 14 -3.35 7.76 6.08
CA THR A 14 -4.04 8.84 6.78
C THR A 14 -5.03 8.18 7.74
N GLU A 15 -5.57 8.95 8.70
CA GLU A 15 -6.53 8.41 9.66
C GLU A 15 -7.76 7.79 8.99
N ASP A 16 -8.14 8.30 7.83
CA ASP A 16 -9.32 7.84 7.11
C ASP A 16 -9.14 6.47 6.47
N ILE A 17 -7.91 6.08 6.21
CA ILE A 17 -7.62 4.85 5.48
C ILE A 17 -6.78 3.84 6.27
N LEU A 18 -6.65 4.03 7.56
CA LEU A 18 -5.97 3.05 8.41
C LEU A 18 -6.76 1.74 8.46
N GLY A 19 -6.05 0.63 8.40
CA GLY A 19 -6.66 -0.67 8.56
C GLY A 19 -7.23 -0.85 9.96
N THR A 20 -7.92 -1.95 10.20
CA THR A 20 -8.51 -2.24 11.49
C THR A 20 -8.05 -3.58 12.02
N ASN A 21 -7.84 -3.64 13.33
CA ASN A 21 -7.51 -4.86 14.04
C ASN A 21 -8.80 -5.63 14.38
N ALA A 22 -8.65 -6.85 14.88
CA ALA A 22 -9.79 -7.69 15.21
C ALA A 22 -10.71 -7.06 16.27
N ASP A 23 -10.15 -6.22 17.14
CA ASP A 23 -10.91 -5.53 18.20
C ASP A 23 -11.52 -4.21 17.74
N GLY A 24 -11.37 -3.87 16.47
CA GLY A 24 -11.91 -2.63 15.92
C GLY A 24 -10.99 -1.42 16.05
N SER A 25 -9.84 -1.55 16.70
CA SER A 25 -8.88 -0.46 16.79
C SER A 25 -8.18 -0.28 15.44
N LYS A 26 -7.61 0.90 15.22
CA LYS A 26 -6.94 1.21 13.96
C LYS A 26 -5.54 0.60 13.93
N ASN A 27 -5.18 0.07 12.77
CA ASN A 27 -3.85 -0.46 12.51
C ASN A 27 -3.03 0.59 11.76
N GLU A 28 -1.91 1.00 12.31
CA GLU A 28 -1.08 2.04 11.72
C GLU A 28 -0.04 1.51 10.74
N ASP A 29 0.05 0.20 10.55
CA ASP A 29 1.00 -0.41 9.62
C ASP A 29 0.40 -0.66 8.24
N TYR A 30 -0.91 -0.79 8.14
CA TYR A 30 -1.60 -1.17 6.90
C TYR A 30 -2.81 -0.28 6.64
N CYS A 31 -3.14 -0.11 5.37
CA CYS A 31 -4.34 0.63 5.01
C CYS A 31 -5.57 -0.28 5.06
N ILE A 32 -6.75 0.34 5.07
CA ILE A 32 -8.03 -0.39 5.17
C ILE A 32 -8.27 -1.29 3.95
N TYR A 33 -7.65 -0.98 2.83
CA TYR A 33 -7.78 -1.80 1.62
C TYR A 33 -6.94 -3.07 1.68
N CYS A 34 -5.93 -3.09 2.53
CA CYS A 34 -5.02 -4.23 2.66
C CYS A 34 -5.27 -5.04 3.92
N TYR A 35 -5.75 -4.40 4.98
CA TYR A 35 -5.88 -5.05 6.29
C TYR A 35 -7.16 -4.55 6.97
N LYS A 36 -8.04 -5.48 7.29
CA LYS A 36 -9.33 -5.16 7.91
C LYS A 36 -9.73 -6.28 8.86
N ASP A 37 -10.29 -5.87 10.01
CA ASP A 37 -10.80 -6.81 11.02
C ASP A 37 -9.77 -7.84 11.49
N GLY A 38 -8.51 -7.42 11.54
CA GLY A 38 -7.43 -8.26 12.05
C GLY A 38 -6.85 -9.22 11.04
N ALA A 39 -7.18 -9.07 9.77
CA ALA A 39 -6.68 -9.96 8.72
C ALA A 39 -6.48 -9.19 7.40
N PHE A 40 -5.58 -9.69 6.58
CA PHE A 40 -5.40 -9.14 5.24
C PHE A 40 -6.65 -9.40 4.41
N THR A 41 -7.04 -8.39 3.61
CA THR A 41 -8.25 -8.46 2.79
C THR A 41 -8.11 -9.38 1.58
N GLY A 42 -6.88 -9.75 1.22
CA GLY A 42 -6.61 -10.61 0.09
C GLY A 42 -5.28 -11.33 0.24
N ASP A 43 -5.18 -12.48 -0.39
CA ASP A 43 -3.99 -13.33 -0.35
C ASP A 43 -3.21 -13.17 -1.66
N PHE A 44 -2.62 -11.99 -1.83
CA PHE A 44 -1.90 -11.63 -3.05
C PHE A 44 -0.41 -11.93 -2.93
N THR A 45 0.21 -12.29 -4.07
CA THR A 45 1.66 -12.29 -4.17
C THR A 45 2.14 -10.84 -4.28
N MET A 46 3.44 -10.62 -4.07
CA MET A 46 4.02 -9.29 -4.21
C MET A 46 3.80 -8.74 -5.63
N GLU A 47 3.93 -9.59 -6.62
CA GLU A 47 3.74 -9.20 -8.01
C GLU A 47 2.29 -8.82 -8.31
N GLU A 48 1.34 -9.61 -7.80
CA GLU A 48 -0.09 -9.30 -7.94
C GLU A 48 -0.44 -7.99 -7.26
N MET A 49 0.12 -7.75 -6.09
CA MET A 49 -0.11 -6.50 -5.36
C MET A 49 0.44 -5.31 -6.15
N ALA A 50 1.64 -5.45 -6.73
CA ALA A 50 2.24 -4.38 -7.52
C ALA A 50 1.39 -4.08 -8.76
N GLU A 51 0.87 -5.11 -9.41
CA GLU A 51 0.01 -4.93 -10.58
C GLU A 51 -1.30 -4.23 -10.21
N HIS A 52 -1.90 -4.63 -9.11
CA HIS A 52 -3.11 -3.98 -8.61
C HIS A 52 -2.85 -2.51 -8.30
N CYS A 53 -1.77 -2.22 -7.60
CA CYS A 53 -1.43 -0.84 -7.23
C CYS A 53 -1.05 0.00 -8.43
N SER A 54 -0.53 -0.59 -9.50
CA SER A 54 -0.14 0.16 -10.70
C SER A 54 -1.33 0.84 -11.38
N GLN A 55 -2.54 0.37 -11.12
CA GLN A 55 -3.75 1.01 -11.63
C GLN A 55 -3.96 2.40 -11.04
N PHE A 56 -3.32 2.70 -9.93
CA PHE A 56 -3.42 3.98 -9.25
C PHE A 56 -2.26 4.92 -9.55
N VAL A 57 -1.51 4.65 -10.63
CA VAL A 57 -0.33 5.44 -10.98
C VAL A 57 -0.67 6.91 -11.23
N GLU A 58 -1.85 7.20 -11.77
CA GLU A 58 -2.26 8.59 -12.01
C GLU A 58 -2.38 9.38 -10.72
N GLU A 59 -2.95 8.77 -9.68
CA GLU A 59 -3.04 9.41 -8.38
C GLU A 59 -1.68 9.57 -7.73
N PHE A 60 -0.83 8.57 -7.88
CA PHE A 60 0.55 8.65 -7.39
C PHE A 60 1.30 9.80 -8.06
N ASN A 61 1.18 9.92 -9.38
CA ASN A 61 1.82 11.01 -10.12
C ASN A 61 1.31 12.38 -9.66
N LYS A 62 0.00 12.47 -9.44
CA LYS A 62 -0.64 13.69 -9.00
C LYS A 62 -0.15 14.13 -7.62
N ASN A 63 0.00 13.16 -6.72
CA ASN A 63 0.40 13.44 -5.34
C ASN A 63 1.89 13.69 -5.18
N THR A 64 2.71 13.17 -6.08
CA THR A 64 4.17 13.26 -5.99
C THR A 64 4.80 14.16 -7.05
N GLY A 65 4.02 14.58 -8.05
CA GLY A 65 4.54 15.38 -9.15
C GLY A 65 5.37 14.60 -10.16
N LYS A 66 5.29 13.28 -10.13
CA LYS A 66 6.00 12.42 -11.06
C LYS A 66 5.14 12.10 -12.29
N ASN A 67 5.76 11.57 -13.32
CA ASN A 67 5.09 11.19 -14.57
C ASN A 67 5.45 9.75 -14.97
N LEU A 68 5.17 8.81 -14.09
CA LEU A 68 5.45 7.41 -14.35
C LEU A 68 4.31 6.77 -15.13
N THR A 69 4.64 5.81 -16.00
CA THR A 69 3.63 4.95 -16.59
C THR A 69 3.27 3.85 -15.58
N ALA A 70 2.16 3.14 -15.82
CA ALA A 70 1.76 2.05 -14.95
C ALA A 70 2.86 0.99 -14.84
N SER A 71 3.53 0.69 -15.95
CA SER A 71 4.63 -0.27 -15.98
C SER A 71 5.81 0.18 -15.16
N GLU A 72 6.18 1.44 -15.27
CA GLU A 72 7.29 2.01 -14.50
C GLU A 72 6.95 2.02 -13.00
N TYR A 73 5.73 2.38 -12.66
CA TYR A 73 5.28 2.39 -11.28
C TYR A 73 5.30 0.98 -10.69
N LYS A 74 4.84 -0.01 -11.45
CA LYS A 74 4.87 -1.41 -11.02
C LYS A 74 6.30 -1.85 -10.69
N GLN A 75 7.27 -1.51 -11.54
CA GLN A 75 8.66 -1.86 -11.30
C GLN A 75 9.22 -1.20 -10.05
N GLU A 76 8.86 0.06 -9.81
CA GLU A 76 9.26 0.76 -8.59
C GLU A 76 8.66 0.09 -7.35
N LEU A 77 7.40 -0.31 -7.43
CA LEU A 77 6.76 -1.02 -6.32
C LEU A 77 7.45 -2.35 -6.03
N LEU A 78 7.84 -3.09 -7.06
CA LEU A 78 8.53 -4.36 -6.88
C LEU A 78 9.90 -4.20 -6.21
N LYS A 79 10.53 -3.04 -6.36
CA LYS A 79 11.76 -2.72 -5.66
C LYS A 79 11.49 -2.26 -4.23
N PHE A 80 10.37 -1.59 -4.01
CA PHE A 80 10.00 -1.01 -2.74
C PHE A 80 9.42 -2.05 -1.78
N PHE A 81 8.56 -2.93 -2.28
CA PHE A 81 7.82 -3.90 -1.47
C PHE A 81 8.72 -4.77 -0.57
N PRO A 82 9.88 -5.27 -1.03
CA PRO A 82 10.73 -6.08 -0.14
C PRO A 82 11.19 -5.37 1.13
N THR A 83 11.07 -4.05 1.19
CA THR A 83 11.40 -3.27 2.38
C THR A 83 10.23 -3.17 3.36
N LEU A 84 9.03 -3.55 2.93
CA LEU A 84 7.82 -3.48 3.74
C LEU A 84 7.65 -4.75 4.57
N LYS A 85 6.98 -4.60 5.72
CA LYS A 85 6.82 -5.70 6.67
C LYS A 85 6.17 -6.95 6.08
N ARG A 86 5.12 -6.77 5.25
CA ARG A 86 4.40 -7.90 4.67
C ARG A 86 5.27 -8.74 3.74
N TRP A 87 6.21 -8.10 3.06
CA TRP A 87 6.98 -8.74 2.00
C TRP A 87 8.41 -9.11 2.39
N LYS A 88 8.78 -8.84 3.63
CA LYS A 88 10.09 -9.24 4.15
C LYS A 88 10.16 -10.72 4.44
#